data_d56cc7739206a1113f0fcc3912fa45b4
#
_entry.id   d56cc7739206a1113f0fcc3912fa45b4
#
_cell.length_a   1.000
_cell.length_b   1.000
_cell.length_c   1.000
_cell.angle_alpha   90.00
_cell.angle_beta   90.00
_cell.angle_gamma   90.00
#
_symmetry.space_group_name_H-M   'P 1'
#
loop_
_entity.id
_entity.type
_entity.pdbx_description
1 polymer ?
#
loop_
_entity_poly.entity_id
_entity_poly.type
_entity_poly.pdbx_seq_one_letter_code
_entity_poly.pdbx_strand_id
1 'polypeptide(L)'
;ATQTIAMNKLKVRQIWCENKLSNGVYAKDLVLHIINKLGVKAGVGFAYEFAGPAINSLSMEERMTICNMSIEGGARCGYINPDEKTFSYIKNKLCAPKNENWDEALLWWKSLKSDANSIYDDVIKFDASKVEPTVTWGLTPGQSVGINQKIPLLEELSPDDQFVAEEAYEYMGFKPGQSIKD
;
A
#
# COMPACT_ATOMS: atom_id res chain seq x y z
N ALA A 1 -7.16 31.62 12.07
CA ALA A 1 -8.36 32.47 11.90
C ALA A 1 -9.23 32.00 10.73
N THR A 2 -8.65 31.49 9.63
CA THR A 2 -9.41 31.06 8.44
C THR A 2 -9.86 29.61 8.47
N GLN A 3 -9.37 28.79 9.42
CA GLN A 3 -9.58 27.33 9.47
C GLN A 3 -9.16 26.62 8.17
N THR A 4 -8.17 27.15 7.45
CA THR A 4 -7.67 26.63 6.20
C THR A 4 -6.17 26.38 6.29
N ILE A 5 -5.69 25.37 5.54
CA ILE A 5 -4.28 25.04 5.37
C ILE A 5 -3.96 25.11 3.88
N ALA A 6 -2.93 25.88 3.52
CA ALA A 6 -2.42 25.89 2.16
C ALA A 6 -1.51 24.67 1.94
N MET A 7 -1.77 23.91 0.89
CA MET A 7 -1.00 22.75 0.52
C MET A 7 -0.67 22.78 -0.97
N ASN A 8 0.51 22.29 -1.34
CA ASN A 8 0.82 22.05 -2.74
C ASN A 8 -0.10 20.95 -3.30
N LYS A 9 -0.48 21.09 -4.57
CA LYS A 9 -1.20 20.04 -5.28
C LYS A 9 -0.34 18.78 -5.30
N LEU A 10 -0.93 17.65 -4.90
CA LEU A 10 -0.24 16.37 -4.95
C LEU A 10 -0.07 15.90 -6.40
N LYS A 11 1.04 15.25 -6.66
CA LYS A 11 1.22 14.40 -7.83
C LYS A 11 0.47 13.10 -7.64
N VAL A 12 0.07 12.45 -8.72
CA VAL A 12 -0.58 11.14 -8.66
C VAL A 12 0.37 10.08 -9.20
N ARG A 13 0.67 9.08 -8.35
CA ARG A 13 1.42 7.89 -8.75
C ARG A 13 0.48 6.71 -8.83
N GLN A 14 0.44 6.04 -9.99
CA GLN A 14 -0.26 4.79 -10.09
C GLN A 14 0.67 3.63 -9.70
N ILE A 15 0.20 2.82 -8.74
CA ILE A 15 0.83 1.55 -8.34
C ILE A 15 0.04 0.42 -8.99
N TRP A 16 0.57 -0.10 -10.10
CA TRP A 16 -0.07 -1.16 -10.87
C TRP A 16 0.42 -2.53 -10.43
N CYS A 17 -0.46 -3.35 -9.86
CA CYS A 17 -0.14 -4.69 -9.37
C CYS A 17 -0.68 -5.75 -10.33
N GLU A 18 0.23 -6.38 -11.08
CA GLU A 18 -0.06 -7.45 -12.06
C GLU A 18 -0.29 -8.79 -11.37
N ASN A 19 -0.89 -9.74 -12.09
CA ASN A 19 -1.12 -11.10 -11.66
C ASN A 19 -2.05 -11.19 -10.43
N LYS A 20 -1.80 -12.14 -9.53
CA LYS A 20 -2.53 -12.36 -8.27
C LYS A 20 -1.54 -12.72 -7.17
N LEU A 21 -1.91 -12.45 -5.93
CA LEU A 21 -1.18 -12.92 -4.76
C LEU A 21 -1.20 -14.44 -4.70
N SER A 22 -0.09 -15.03 -4.28
CA SER A 22 0.02 -16.46 -4.03
C SER A 22 -0.76 -16.86 -2.76
N ASN A 23 -1.08 -18.15 -2.63
CA ASN A 23 -1.71 -18.65 -1.41
C ASN A 23 -0.84 -18.37 -0.19
N GLY A 24 -1.46 -17.87 0.89
CA GLY A 24 -0.77 -17.50 2.13
C GLY A 24 -0.12 -16.11 2.10
N VAL A 25 -0.28 -15.36 1.01
CA VAL A 25 0.14 -13.97 0.89
C VAL A 25 -1.07 -13.06 0.94
N TYR A 26 -1.02 -12.03 1.75
CA TYR A 26 -2.13 -11.12 2.01
C TYR A 26 -1.82 -9.69 1.56
N ALA A 27 -2.83 -8.83 1.58
CA ALA A 27 -2.69 -7.43 1.21
C ALA A 27 -1.61 -6.69 2.03
N LYS A 28 -1.42 -7.08 3.30
CA LYS A 28 -0.37 -6.52 4.15
C LYS A 28 1.02 -6.86 3.63
N ASP A 29 1.24 -8.09 3.16
CA ASP A 29 2.51 -8.48 2.55
C ASP A 29 2.79 -7.67 1.28
N LEU A 30 1.75 -7.47 0.44
CA LEU A 30 1.87 -6.68 -0.77
C LEU A 30 2.27 -5.24 -0.48
N VAL A 31 1.60 -4.56 0.46
CA VAL A 31 1.92 -3.17 0.77
C VAL A 31 3.29 -3.03 1.44
N LEU A 32 3.68 -3.96 2.32
CA LEU A 32 5.03 -4.00 2.89
C LEU A 32 6.09 -4.20 1.81
N HIS A 33 5.85 -5.10 0.85
CA HIS A 33 6.73 -5.30 -0.30
C HIS A 33 6.88 -4.01 -1.12
N ILE A 34 5.77 -3.31 -1.39
CA ILE A 34 5.79 -2.03 -2.12
C ILE A 34 6.62 -0.99 -1.35
N ILE A 35 6.38 -0.83 -0.05
CA ILE A 35 7.12 0.12 0.80
C ILE A 35 8.61 -0.22 0.85
N ASN A 36 8.95 -1.50 1.00
CA ASN A 36 10.33 -1.97 1.01
C ASN A 36 11.05 -1.63 -0.29
N LYS A 37 10.38 -1.85 -1.44
CA LYS A 37 10.99 -1.59 -2.77
C LYS A 37 11.09 -0.12 -3.11
N LEU A 38 10.15 0.71 -2.67
CA LEU A 38 10.14 2.14 -2.98
C LEU A 38 10.87 2.97 -1.91
N GLY A 39 10.86 2.51 -0.68
CA GLY A 39 11.33 3.25 0.50
C GLY A 39 10.20 4.01 1.19
N VAL A 40 10.36 4.22 2.50
CA VAL A 40 9.36 4.86 3.39
C VAL A 40 9.12 6.35 3.08
N LYS A 41 9.95 6.98 2.26
CA LYS A 41 9.80 8.40 1.85
C LYS A 41 9.38 8.56 0.39
N ALA A 42 9.21 7.47 -0.35
CA ALA A 42 8.97 7.53 -1.79
C ALA A 42 7.63 8.17 -2.17
N GLY A 43 6.66 8.15 -1.25
CA GLY A 43 5.34 8.75 -1.44
C GLY A 43 5.24 10.23 -1.10
N VAL A 44 6.31 10.86 -0.64
CA VAL A 44 6.27 12.29 -0.27
C VAL A 44 5.88 13.15 -1.48
N GLY A 45 4.81 13.92 -1.32
CA GLY A 45 4.24 14.76 -2.39
C GLY A 45 3.31 14.03 -3.36
N PHE A 46 3.03 12.73 -3.13
CA PHE A 46 2.15 11.93 -3.95
C PHE A 46 0.87 11.50 -3.24
N ALA A 47 -0.19 11.33 -4.03
CA ALA A 47 -1.31 10.44 -3.77
C ALA A 47 -1.06 9.15 -4.56
N TYR A 48 -1.31 7.98 -3.96
CA TYR A 48 -1.19 6.69 -4.64
C TYR A 48 -2.54 6.19 -5.11
N GLU A 49 -2.67 5.93 -6.41
CA GLU A 49 -3.76 5.11 -6.96
C GLU A 49 -3.27 3.67 -7.09
N PHE A 50 -3.90 2.77 -6.36
CA PHE A 50 -3.63 1.34 -6.50
C PHE A 50 -4.57 0.73 -7.53
N ALA A 51 -4.02 0.02 -8.50
CA ALA A 51 -4.76 -0.55 -9.62
C ALA A 51 -4.14 -1.89 -10.07
N GLY A 52 -4.79 -2.55 -11.01
CA GLY A 52 -4.33 -3.79 -11.62
C GLY A 52 -5.06 -5.03 -11.13
N PRO A 53 -4.80 -6.20 -11.79
CA PRO A 53 -5.51 -7.44 -11.52
C PRO A 53 -5.43 -7.91 -10.08
N ALA A 54 -4.27 -7.76 -9.43
CA ALA A 54 -4.09 -8.13 -8.02
C ALA A 54 -5.02 -7.30 -7.13
N ILE A 55 -5.04 -5.97 -7.29
CA ILE A 55 -5.87 -5.06 -6.51
C ILE A 55 -7.36 -5.33 -6.73
N ASN A 56 -7.77 -5.58 -7.98
CA ASN A 56 -9.15 -5.91 -8.31
C ASN A 56 -9.63 -7.20 -7.65
N SER A 57 -8.72 -8.15 -7.38
CA SER A 57 -9.05 -9.43 -6.74
C SER A 57 -9.29 -9.32 -5.23
N LEU A 58 -8.73 -8.30 -4.57
CA LEU A 58 -8.79 -8.10 -3.12
C LEU A 58 -10.20 -7.86 -2.60
N SER A 59 -10.48 -8.28 -1.37
CA SER A 59 -11.66 -7.91 -0.59
C SER A 59 -11.62 -6.42 -0.22
N MET A 60 -12.71 -5.87 0.33
CA MET A 60 -12.73 -4.48 0.78
C MET A 60 -11.81 -4.25 1.97
N GLU A 61 -11.73 -5.20 2.90
CA GLU A 61 -10.85 -5.14 4.06
C GLU A 61 -9.39 -5.10 3.64
N GLU A 62 -9.01 -5.91 2.65
CA GLU A 62 -7.67 -5.92 2.08
C GLU A 62 -7.35 -4.61 1.35
N ARG A 63 -8.30 -4.06 0.59
CA ARG A 63 -8.15 -2.75 -0.05
C ARG A 63 -7.97 -1.63 0.96
N MET A 64 -8.73 -1.64 2.05
CA MET A 64 -8.58 -0.67 3.14
C MET A 64 -7.21 -0.80 3.80
N THR A 65 -6.68 -2.00 3.98
CA THR A 65 -5.33 -2.24 4.50
C THR A 65 -4.27 -1.56 3.63
N ILE A 66 -4.30 -1.75 2.31
CA ILE A 66 -3.34 -1.12 1.38
C ILE A 66 -3.44 0.40 1.40
N CYS A 67 -4.65 0.95 1.33
CA CYS A 67 -4.86 2.39 1.34
C CYS A 67 -4.39 3.00 2.67
N ASN A 68 -4.67 2.36 3.81
CA ASN A 68 -4.24 2.81 5.12
C ASN A 68 -2.71 2.83 5.23
N MET A 69 -2.04 1.76 4.83
CA MET A 69 -0.58 1.63 4.95
C MET A 69 0.20 2.41 3.89
N SER A 70 -0.45 3.05 2.93
CA SER A 70 0.24 3.92 1.96
C SER A 70 0.93 5.11 2.64
N ILE A 71 0.44 5.52 3.80
CA ILE A 71 0.99 6.62 4.61
C ILE A 71 2.38 6.26 5.14
N GLU A 72 2.61 5.02 5.54
CA GLU A 72 3.92 4.52 6.00
C GLU A 72 4.95 4.52 4.86
N GLY A 73 4.51 4.46 3.60
CA GLY A 73 5.34 4.67 2.41
C GLY A 73 5.54 6.14 2.05
N GLY A 74 5.08 7.08 2.90
CA GLY A 74 5.21 8.53 2.73
C GLY A 74 4.14 9.17 1.86
N ALA A 75 3.19 8.43 1.30
CA ALA A 75 2.12 8.99 0.50
C ALA A 75 1.14 9.80 1.37
N ARG A 76 0.59 10.88 0.80
CA ARG A 76 -0.39 11.70 1.50
C ARG A 76 -1.74 10.99 1.65
N CYS A 77 -2.08 10.16 0.69
CA CYS A 77 -3.23 9.26 0.71
C CYS A 77 -3.01 8.11 -0.28
N GLY A 78 -3.72 7.01 -0.05
CA GLY A 78 -3.87 5.92 -1.01
C GLY A 78 -5.34 5.71 -1.33
N TYR A 79 -5.64 5.39 -2.57
CA TYR A 79 -7.01 5.12 -3.00
C TYR A 79 -7.07 4.04 -4.07
N ILE A 80 -8.24 3.45 -4.19
CA ILE A 80 -8.58 2.48 -5.22
C ILE A 80 -9.87 2.97 -5.88
N ASN A 81 -9.93 2.94 -7.20
CA ASN A 81 -11.13 3.34 -7.92
C ASN A 81 -12.34 2.52 -7.47
N PRO A 82 -13.51 3.18 -7.24
CA PRO A 82 -14.71 2.46 -6.83
C PRO A 82 -15.19 1.50 -7.93
N ASP A 83 -15.59 0.30 -7.51
CA ASP A 83 -16.10 -0.75 -8.38
C ASP A 83 -17.29 -1.48 -7.72
N GLU A 84 -17.81 -2.52 -8.37
CA GLU A 84 -18.95 -3.28 -7.89
C GLU A 84 -18.71 -3.93 -6.51
N LYS A 85 -17.46 -4.26 -6.14
CA LYS A 85 -17.13 -4.73 -4.78
C LYS A 85 -17.36 -3.63 -3.75
N THR A 86 -16.91 -2.40 -4.07
CA THR A 86 -17.11 -1.22 -3.22
C THR A 86 -18.59 -0.95 -3.02
N PHE A 87 -19.36 -0.96 -4.10
CA PHE A 87 -20.80 -0.70 -4.03
C PHE A 87 -21.54 -1.78 -3.27
N SER A 88 -21.22 -3.05 -3.51
CA SER A 88 -21.80 -4.18 -2.78
C SER A 88 -21.46 -4.13 -1.28
N TYR A 89 -20.25 -3.72 -0.92
CA TYR A 89 -19.84 -3.60 0.47
C TYR A 89 -20.61 -2.50 1.22
N ILE A 90 -20.86 -1.37 0.54
CA ILE A 90 -21.60 -0.22 1.12
C ILE A 90 -23.10 -0.51 1.19
N LYS A 91 -23.64 -1.23 0.22
CA LYS A 91 -25.06 -1.54 0.14
C LYS A 91 -25.54 -2.20 1.44
N ASN A 92 -26.65 -1.73 1.96
CA ASN A 92 -27.25 -2.20 3.21
C ASN A 92 -26.50 -1.85 4.52
N LYS A 93 -25.43 -1.06 4.48
CA LYS A 93 -24.87 -0.48 5.71
C LYS A 93 -25.85 0.52 6.34
N LEU A 94 -25.77 0.70 7.64
CA LEU A 94 -26.71 1.51 8.42
C LEU A 94 -26.91 2.92 7.86
N CYS A 95 -25.79 3.58 7.48
CA CYS A 95 -25.77 4.95 6.96
C CYS A 95 -25.70 5.02 5.43
N ALA A 96 -25.86 3.89 4.71
CA ALA A 96 -25.89 3.91 3.27
C ALA A 96 -27.16 4.60 2.73
N PRO A 97 -27.07 5.31 1.60
CA PRO A 97 -28.26 5.81 0.91
C PRO A 97 -29.26 4.69 0.61
N LYS A 98 -30.55 5.00 0.59
CA LYS A 98 -31.62 4.03 0.36
C LYS A 98 -32.51 4.49 -0.80
N ASN A 99 -33.16 3.53 -1.46
CA ASN A 99 -34.11 3.76 -2.55
C ASN A 99 -33.52 4.64 -3.66
N GLU A 100 -34.21 5.68 -4.08
CA GLU A 100 -33.80 6.59 -5.14
C GLU A 100 -32.47 7.28 -4.85
N ASN A 101 -32.18 7.62 -3.60
CA ASN A 101 -30.90 8.20 -3.18
C ASN A 101 -29.72 7.23 -3.39
N TRP A 102 -29.98 5.92 -3.36
CA TRP A 102 -28.96 4.92 -3.68
C TRP A 102 -28.58 4.99 -5.16
N ASP A 103 -29.55 5.10 -6.05
CA ASP A 103 -29.31 5.11 -7.49
C ASP A 103 -28.55 6.37 -7.90
N GLU A 104 -28.90 7.54 -7.34
CA GLU A 104 -28.18 8.78 -7.53
C GLU A 104 -26.75 8.70 -7.00
N ALA A 105 -26.55 8.19 -5.79
CA ALA A 105 -25.23 8.02 -5.20
C ALA A 105 -24.37 7.07 -6.03
N LEU A 106 -24.95 5.97 -6.52
CA LEU A 106 -24.24 4.99 -7.36
C LEU A 106 -23.76 5.62 -8.69
N LEU A 107 -24.61 6.43 -9.34
CA LEU A 107 -24.23 7.17 -10.55
C LEU A 107 -23.07 8.10 -10.27
N TRP A 108 -23.14 8.86 -9.19
CA TRP A 108 -22.07 9.77 -8.79
C TRP A 108 -20.79 9.01 -8.46
N TRP A 109 -20.83 7.95 -7.66
CA TRP A 109 -19.64 7.16 -7.30
C TRP A 109 -18.97 6.52 -8.52
N LYS A 110 -19.75 6.05 -9.49
CA LYS A 110 -19.21 5.52 -10.75
C LYS A 110 -18.46 6.59 -11.56
N SER A 111 -18.87 7.84 -11.47
CA SER A 111 -18.20 8.96 -12.14
C SER A 111 -16.89 9.40 -11.49
N LEU A 112 -16.60 8.94 -10.25
CA LEU A 112 -15.35 9.24 -9.55
C LEU A 112 -14.17 8.37 -10.00
N LYS A 113 -14.42 7.34 -10.78
CA LYS A 113 -13.37 6.49 -11.31
C LYS A 113 -12.47 7.27 -12.26
N SER A 114 -11.16 7.05 -12.16
CA SER A 114 -10.21 7.60 -13.13
C SER A 114 -10.54 7.19 -14.55
N ASP A 115 -10.43 8.12 -15.48
CA ASP A 115 -10.69 7.86 -16.90
C ASP A 115 -9.67 6.87 -17.47
N ALA A 116 -10.08 6.13 -18.50
CA ALA A 116 -9.21 5.12 -19.13
C ALA A 116 -7.93 5.71 -19.76
N ASN A 117 -7.96 7.00 -20.09
CA ASN A 117 -6.84 7.77 -20.65
C ASN A 117 -6.21 8.74 -19.66
N SER A 118 -6.45 8.55 -18.35
CA SER A 118 -5.82 9.37 -17.31
C SER A 118 -4.31 9.34 -17.41
N ILE A 119 -3.69 10.51 -17.31
CA ILE A 119 -2.23 10.67 -17.29
C ILE A 119 -1.79 10.79 -15.84
N TYR A 120 -0.92 9.89 -15.41
CA TYR A 120 -0.33 9.90 -14.09
C TYR A 120 1.04 10.59 -14.14
N ASP A 121 1.43 11.26 -13.05
CA ASP A 121 2.77 11.84 -12.92
C ASP A 121 3.86 10.76 -12.86
N ASP A 122 3.49 9.58 -12.37
CA ASP A 122 4.39 8.41 -12.29
C ASP A 122 3.58 7.11 -12.29
N VAL A 123 4.14 6.05 -12.86
CA VAL A 123 3.53 4.71 -12.90
C VAL A 123 4.57 3.67 -12.52
N ILE A 124 4.31 2.93 -11.46
CA ILE A 124 5.18 1.84 -11.02
C ILE A 124 4.41 0.53 -11.08
N LYS A 125 5.05 -0.51 -11.63
CA LYS A 125 4.47 -1.84 -11.77
C LYS A 125 5.11 -2.84 -10.83
N PHE A 126 4.27 -3.66 -10.19
CA PHE A 126 4.68 -4.78 -9.35
C PHE A 126 4.04 -6.07 -9.84
N ASP A 127 4.79 -7.14 -9.81
CA ASP A 127 4.28 -8.49 -10.04
C ASP A 127 3.87 -9.09 -8.69
N ALA A 128 2.57 -9.12 -8.41
CA ALA A 128 2.04 -9.61 -7.14
C ALA A 128 2.30 -11.12 -6.93
N SER A 129 2.55 -11.89 -7.97
CA SER A 129 2.87 -13.32 -7.86
C SER A 129 4.26 -13.58 -7.25
N LYS A 130 5.13 -12.56 -7.23
CA LYS A 130 6.47 -12.63 -6.64
C LYS A 130 6.54 -12.14 -5.19
N VAL A 131 5.42 -11.69 -4.65
CA VAL A 131 5.34 -11.28 -3.25
C VAL A 131 5.32 -12.52 -2.37
N GLU A 132 6.17 -12.55 -1.36
CA GLU A 132 6.22 -13.60 -0.35
C GLU A 132 5.56 -13.12 0.95
N PRO A 133 5.13 -14.03 1.84
CA PRO A 133 4.81 -13.67 3.20
C PRO A 133 5.97 -12.87 3.81
N THR A 134 5.67 -11.73 4.41
CA THR A 134 6.67 -10.73 4.77
C THR A 134 6.76 -10.56 6.27
N VAL A 135 7.97 -10.47 6.78
CA VAL A 135 8.28 -10.22 8.20
C VAL A 135 9.00 -8.88 8.33
N THR A 136 8.59 -8.08 9.30
CA THR A 136 9.34 -6.89 9.70
C THR A 136 10.39 -7.26 10.74
N TRP A 137 11.63 -6.88 10.48
CA TRP A 137 12.78 -7.16 11.35
C TRP A 137 13.24 -5.94 12.16
N GLY A 138 12.53 -4.81 12.01
CA GLY A 138 12.89 -3.58 12.68
C GLY A 138 11.67 -2.70 13.00
N LEU A 139 11.92 -1.41 13.19
CA LEU A 139 10.96 -0.45 13.74
C LEU A 139 10.09 0.22 12.67
N THR A 140 10.42 0.06 11.39
CA THR A 140 9.70 0.68 10.28
C THR A 140 9.26 -0.36 9.24
N PRO A 141 8.19 -0.10 8.47
CA PRO A 141 7.75 -1.00 7.39
C PRO A 141 8.80 -1.23 6.29
N GLY A 142 9.74 -0.30 6.12
CA GLY A 142 10.86 -0.47 5.21
C GLY A 142 11.86 -1.56 5.65
N GLN A 143 11.92 -1.83 6.96
CA GLN A 143 12.73 -2.87 7.56
C GLN A 143 11.99 -4.22 7.52
N SER A 144 11.76 -4.72 6.32
CA SER A 144 11.03 -5.95 6.08
C SER A 144 11.74 -6.84 5.07
N VAL A 145 11.51 -8.15 5.18
CA VAL A 145 12.04 -9.19 4.28
C VAL A 145 11.00 -10.26 4.03
N GLY A 146 11.08 -10.93 2.90
CA GLY A 146 10.30 -12.13 2.63
C GLY A 146 10.74 -13.30 3.52
N ILE A 147 9.80 -14.19 3.85
CA ILE A 147 10.04 -15.33 4.76
C ILE A 147 11.16 -16.27 4.29
N ASN A 148 11.50 -16.27 3.00
CA ASN A 148 12.60 -17.05 2.45
C ASN A 148 13.94 -16.29 2.39
N GLN A 149 13.94 -15.03 2.82
CA GLN A 149 15.12 -14.18 2.85
C GLN A 149 15.77 -14.21 4.24
N LYS A 150 16.91 -13.55 4.33
CA LYS A 150 17.63 -13.35 5.59
C LYS A 150 17.50 -11.90 6.03
N ILE A 151 17.64 -11.68 7.32
CA ILE A 151 17.84 -10.33 7.88
C ILE A 151 19.09 -9.75 7.19
N PRO A 152 19.03 -8.53 6.63
CA PRO A 152 20.16 -7.91 5.95
C PRO A 152 21.42 -7.86 6.83
N LEU A 153 22.58 -7.93 6.22
CA LEU A 153 23.83 -7.55 6.89
C LEU A 153 23.93 -6.02 6.92
N LEU A 154 24.62 -5.47 7.91
CA LEU A 154 24.79 -4.01 8.00
C LEU A 154 25.44 -3.43 6.73
N GLU A 155 26.43 -4.11 6.19
CA GLU A 155 27.13 -3.73 4.96
C GLU A 155 26.25 -3.71 3.69
N GLU A 156 25.11 -4.38 3.72
CA GLU A 156 24.12 -4.39 2.63
C GLU A 156 23.17 -3.18 2.68
N LEU A 157 23.19 -2.42 3.79
CA LEU A 157 22.34 -1.27 4.02
C LEU A 157 23.06 0.03 3.69
N SER A 158 22.28 1.09 3.37
CA SER A 158 22.85 2.41 3.21
C SER A 158 23.47 2.92 4.53
N PRO A 159 24.49 3.79 4.50
CA PRO A 159 25.09 4.32 5.73
C PRO A 159 24.08 4.94 6.71
N ASP A 160 23.07 5.62 6.19
CA ASP A 160 22.01 6.22 7.00
C ASP A 160 21.11 5.16 7.68
N ASP A 161 20.91 4.01 7.02
CA ASP A 161 20.09 2.93 7.53
C ASP A 161 20.86 2.01 8.49
N GLN A 162 22.20 1.96 8.43
CA GLN A 162 23.01 1.08 9.28
C GLN A 162 22.84 1.40 10.76
N PHE A 163 22.88 2.68 11.13
CA PHE A 163 22.72 3.10 12.53
C PHE A 163 21.36 2.68 13.09
N VAL A 164 20.28 2.92 12.32
CA VAL A 164 18.92 2.55 12.72
C VAL A 164 18.74 1.04 12.74
N ALA A 165 19.45 0.30 11.87
CA ALA A 165 19.40 -1.15 11.82
C ALA A 165 20.05 -1.80 13.04
N GLU A 166 21.18 -1.27 13.55
CA GLU A 166 21.82 -1.80 14.77
C GLU A 166 20.86 -1.74 15.96
N GLU A 167 20.22 -0.58 16.18
CA GLU A 167 19.19 -0.44 17.24
C GLU A 167 18.01 -1.40 17.04
N ALA A 168 17.57 -1.57 15.78
CA ALA A 168 16.47 -2.47 15.44
C ALA A 168 16.82 -3.93 15.71
N TYR A 169 18.02 -4.39 15.38
CA TYR A 169 18.45 -5.77 15.65
C TYR A 169 18.49 -6.06 17.15
N GLU A 170 19.03 -5.12 17.94
CA GLU A 170 19.07 -5.27 19.39
C GLU A 170 17.65 -5.31 19.98
N TYR A 171 16.80 -4.35 19.59
CA TYR A 171 15.43 -4.24 20.09
C TYR A 171 14.56 -5.45 19.76
N MET A 172 14.65 -5.94 18.50
CA MET A 172 13.85 -7.05 18.00
C MET A 172 14.46 -8.42 18.33
N GLY A 173 15.70 -8.46 18.81
CA GLY A 173 16.41 -9.70 19.13
C GLY A 173 16.87 -10.49 17.90
N PHE A 174 16.99 -9.85 16.74
CA PHE A 174 17.49 -10.47 15.52
C PHE A 174 19.00 -10.31 15.39
N LYS A 175 19.61 -11.22 14.60
CA LYS A 175 21.03 -11.12 14.22
C LYS A 175 21.14 -10.84 12.73
N PRO A 176 22.09 -9.96 12.30
CA PRO A 176 22.40 -9.77 10.89
C PRO A 176 22.66 -11.12 10.21
N GLY A 177 22.09 -11.34 9.02
CA GLY A 177 22.22 -12.58 8.26
C GLY A 177 21.40 -13.77 8.77
N GLN A 178 20.63 -13.59 9.86
CA GLN A 178 19.77 -14.64 10.39
C GLN A 178 18.67 -14.99 9.38
N SER A 179 18.38 -16.28 9.21
CA SER A 179 17.22 -16.76 8.46
C SER A 179 15.94 -16.55 9.27
N ILE A 180 14.87 -16.16 8.60
CA ILE A 180 13.55 -16.00 9.25
C ILE A 180 12.94 -17.35 9.66
N LYS A 181 13.41 -18.44 9.05
CA LYS A 181 12.88 -19.79 9.30
C LYS A 181 13.60 -20.55 10.44
N ASP A 182 14.70 -20.00 10.93
CA ASP A 182 15.50 -20.56 12.03
C ASP A 182 15.04 -19.95 13.35
#